data_97cf89cf87c8270d07b86c7d2a246346
#
_entry.id   97cf89cf87c8270d07b86c7d2a246346
#
_cell.length_a   1.000
_cell.length_b   1.000
_cell.length_c   1.000
_cell.angle_alpha   90.00
_cell.angle_beta   90.00
_cell.angle_gamma   90.00
#
_symmetry.space_group_name_H-M   'P 1'
#
loop_
_entity.id
_entity.type
_entity.pdbx_description
1 polymer ?
#
loop_
_entity_poly.entity_id
_entity_poly.type
_entity_poly.pdbx_seq_one_letter_code
_entity_poly.pdbx_strand_id
1 'polypeptide(L)'
;MDRILTYTIQPEQEGMQLLDFLRSKGFSRGILSSMKADKNAIQLNGERGFGKSVLQVGDSLHIHIPEADNTENILPVRMDLSILYEDEDILVVNKPKGMVVHPGNGNPDGTLVNAIMAHCEDKDILVINKAADMPVHPSIGNYDNTLANGVAWYFKEKGQHFVYRCINRLDRDTTGALILAKNPYSAAVLSAQMKQRQIRRTYLAIVQGIAPEQGTIDAP
;
A
#
# COMPACT_ATOMS: atom_id res chain seq x y z
N MET A 1 -5.45 -9.01 -3.53
CA MET A 1 -4.73 -10.32 -3.52
C MET A 1 -4.78 -10.87 -2.12
N ASP A 2 -5.12 -12.15 -1.99
CA ASP A 2 -5.07 -12.83 -0.70
C ASP A 2 -3.61 -12.97 -0.22
N ARG A 3 -3.37 -12.75 1.06
CA ARG A 3 -2.04 -12.92 1.66
C ARG A 3 -2.04 -14.10 2.61
N ILE A 4 -1.07 -15.00 2.43
CA ILE A 4 -0.83 -16.12 3.35
C ILE A 4 0.43 -15.83 4.15
N LEU A 5 0.34 -15.91 5.47
CA LEU A 5 1.45 -15.76 6.39
C LEU A 5 1.59 -17.02 7.24
N THR A 6 2.82 -17.45 7.46
CA THR A 6 3.12 -18.60 8.32
C THR A 6 4.13 -18.20 9.39
N TYR A 7 3.85 -18.54 10.64
CA TYR A 7 4.74 -18.30 11.78
C TYR A 7 4.99 -19.60 12.54
N THR A 8 6.22 -19.78 13.00
CA THR A 8 6.56 -20.78 14.02
C THR A 8 6.79 -20.03 15.32
N ILE A 9 6.11 -20.41 16.38
CA ILE A 9 6.16 -19.72 17.68
C ILE A 9 7.52 -19.98 18.34
N GLN A 10 8.20 -18.89 18.71
CA GLN A 10 9.52 -18.88 19.34
C GLN A 10 9.39 -18.80 20.87
N PRO A 11 10.44 -19.10 21.63
CA PRO A 11 10.41 -19.09 23.12
C PRO A 11 9.91 -17.78 23.74
N GLU A 12 10.22 -16.64 23.10
CA GLU A 12 9.81 -15.30 23.59
C GLU A 12 8.30 -15.05 23.47
N GLN A 13 7.59 -15.90 22.74
CA GLN A 13 6.16 -15.79 22.47
C GLN A 13 5.34 -16.84 23.21
N GLU A 14 6.01 -17.73 23.98
CA GLU A 14 5.36 -18.75 24.79
C GLU A 14 4.41 -18.13 25.80
N GLY A 15 3.22 -18.70 25.93
CA GLY A 15 2.21 -18.21 26.86
C GLY A 15 1.41 -17.00 26.38
N MET A 16 1.78 -16.38 25.23
CA MET A 16 0.98 -15.30 24.65
C MET A 16 -0.38 -15.81 24.16
N GLN A 17 -1.42 -14.98 24.27
CA GLN A 17 -2.65 -15.24 23.54
C GLN A 17 -2.48 -14.97 22.04
N LEU A 18 -3.07 -15.81 21.21
CA LEU A 18 -3.03 -15.68 19.75
C LEU A 18 -3.43 -14.27 19.28
N LEU A 19 -4.43 -13.66 19.89
CA LEU A 19 -4.85 -12.30 19.53
C LEU A 19 -3.76 -11.25 19.80
N ASP A 20 -3.05 -11.38 20.91
CA ASP A 20 -2.00 -10.43 21.26
C ASP A 20 -0.76 -10.63 20.40
N PHE A 21 -0.44 -11.87 20.04
CA PHE A 21 0.58 -12.20 19.06
C PHE A 21 0.25 -11.55 17.70
N LEU A 22 -0.97 -11.72 17.18
CA LEU A 22 -1.38 -11.12 15.91
C LEU A 22 -1.28 -9.58 15.94
N ARG A 23 -1.69 -8.96 17.04
CA ARG A 23 -1.55 -7.51 17.24
C ARG A 23 -0.10 -7.07 17.26
N SER A 24 0.80 -7.82 17.89
CA SER A 24 2.24 -7.54 17.90
C SER A 24 2.86 -7.63 16.49
N LYS A 25 2.27 -8.43 15.60
CA LYS A 25 2.66 -8.56 14.19
C LYS A 25 1.99 -7.52 13.28
N GLY A 26 1.25 -6.54 13.82
CA GLY A 26 0.67 -5.44 13.06
C GLY A 26 -0.75 -5.68 12.54
N PHE A 27 -1.41 -6.78 12.93
CA PHE A 27 -2.80 -7.02 12.53
C PHE A 27 -3.75 -5.99 13.15
N SER A 28 -4.35 -5.16 12.31
CA SER A 28 -5.33 -4.18 12.74
C SER A 28 -6.66 -4.82 13.16
N ARG A 29 -7.47 -4.10 13.93
CA ARG A 29 -8.81 -4.55 14.32
C ARG A 29 -9.69 -4.84 13.09
N GLY A 30 -9.55 -4.07 12.01
CA GLY A 30 -10.28 -4.27 10.75
C GLY A 30 -9.92 -5.60 10.10
N ILE A 31 -8.62 -5.92 9.94
CA ILE A 31 -8.16 -7.20 9.41
C ILE A 31 -8.66 -8.36 10.26
N LEU A 32 -8.50 -8.29 11.57
CA LEU A 32 -8.96 -9.33 12.48
C LEU A 32 -10.49 -9.52 12.42
N SER A 33 -11.23 -8.47 12.11
CA SER A 33 -12.69 -8.54 11.94
C SER A 33 -13.09 -9.19 10.62
N SER A 34 -12.42 -8.86 9.50
CA SER A 34 -12.71 -9.48 8.20
C SER A 34 -12.39 -10.98 8.19
N MET A 35 -11.33 -11.38 8.88
CA MET A 35 -10.93 -12.79 9.00
C MET A 35 -11.92 -13.65 9.81
N LYS A 36 -12.78 -13.06 10.63
CA LYS A 36 -13.77 -13.83 11.44
C LYS A 36 -14.80 -14.57 10.61
N ALA A 37 -15.10 -14.08 9.42
CA ALA A 37 -16.07 -14.69 8.50
C ALA A 37 -15.57 -16.03 7.94
N ASP A 38 -14.26 -16.16 7.74
CA ASP A 38 -13.62 -17.38 7.27
C ASP A 38 -13.10 -18.21 8.43
N LYS A 39 -13.65 -19.43 8.60
CA LYS A 39 -13.24 -20.37 9.66
C LYS A 39 -11.79 -20.85 9.50
N ASN A 40 -11.25 -20.78 8.29
CA ASN A 40 -9.89 -21.24 7.94
C ASN A 40 -8.88 -20.09 7.90
N ALA A 41 -9.31 -18.86 8.11
CA ALA A 41 -8.43 -17.68 8.04
C ALA A 41 -7.29 -17.72 9.07
N ILE A 42 -7.49 -18.38 10.22
CA ILE A 42 -6.44 -18.54 11.23
C ILE A 42 -6.42 -20.01 11.65
N GLN A 43 -5.30 -20.68 11.40
CA GLN A 43 -5.08 -22.08 11.78
C GLN A 43 -3.86 -22.18 12.69
N LEU A 44 -4.04 -22.82 13.84
CA LEU A 44 -3.00 -23.15 14.80
C LEU A 44 -2.81 -24.68 14.77
N ASN A 45 -1.62 -25.15 14.36
CA ASN A 45 -1.31 -26.56 14.20
C ASN A 45 -2.30 -27.32 13.28
N GLY A 46 -2.81 -26.64 12.24
CA GLY A 46 -3.77 -27.20 11.30
C GLY A 46 -5.23 -27.16 11.75
N GLU A 47 -5.51 -26.74 12.99
CA GLU A 47 -6.86 -26.54 13.51
C GLU A 47 -7.23 -25.06 13.60
N ARG A 48 -8.53 -24.77 13.71
CA ARG A 48 -8.99 -23.37 13.84
C ARG A 48 -8.42 -22.71 15.07
N GLY A 49 -7.63 -21.62 14.86
CA GLY A 49 -7.10 -20.78 15.93
C GLY A 49 -8.13 -19.78 16.48
N PHE A 50 -8.24 -19.67 17.81
CA PHE A 50 -9.08 -18.69 18.49
C PHE A 50 -8.23 -17.61 19.14
N GLY A 51 -8.70 -16.38 19.20
CA GLY A 51 -7.95 -15.27 19.78
C GLY A 51 -7.49 -15.47 21.23
N LYS A 52 -8.18 -16.34 21.98
CA LYS A 52 -7.83 -16.74 23.36
C LYS A 52 -6.92 -17.97 23.44
N SER A 53 -6.60 -18.62 22.31
CA SER A 53 -5.67 -19.75 22.31
C SER A 53 -4.32 -19.29 22.81
N VAL A 54 -3.74 -20.06 23.74
CA VAL A 54 -2.42 -19.80 24.31
C VAL A 54 -1.38 -20.50 23.44
N LEU A 55 -0.39 -19.75 22.98
CA LEU A 55 0.65 -20.23 22.10
C LEU A 55 1.74 -20.96 22.87
N GLN A 56 2.27 -22.04 22.28
CA GLN A 56 3.39 -22.83 22.80
C GLN A 56 4.56 -22.77 21.83
N VAL A 57 5.78 -22.93 22.33
CA VAL A 57 6.98 -23.00 21.49
C VAL A 57 6.83 -24.13 20.48
N GLY A 58 7.14 -23.84 19.23
CA GLY A 58 7.05 -24.80 18.11
C GLY A 58 5.66 -24.87 17.46
N ASP A 59 4.64 -24.19 17.99
CA ASP A 59 3.34 -24.11 17.33
C ASP A 59 3.48 -23.51 15.92
N SER A 60 2.77 -24.09 14.96
CA SER A 60 2.67 -23.61 13.59
C SER A 60 1.38 -22.82 13.40
N LEU A 61 1.51 -21.54 13.05
CA LEU A 61 0.40 -20.65 12.82
C LEU A 61 0.32 -20.28 11.33
N HIS A 62 -0.78 -20.66 10.68
CA HIS A 62 -1.10 -20.29 9.29
C HIS A 62 -2.22 -19.26 9.28
N ILE A 63 -2.01 -18.17 8.56
CA ILE A 63 -2.94 -17.04 8.50
C ILE A 63 -3.23 -16.72 7.04
N HIS A 64 -4.50 -16.77 6.67
CA HIS A 64 -5.02 -16.34 5.38
C HIS A 64 -5.76 -15.01 5.55
N ILE A 65 -5.26 -13.95 4.92
CA ILE A 65 -5.87 -12.62 4.94
C ILE A 65 -6.63 -12.44 3.63
N PRO A 66 -7.96 -12.53 3.64
CA PRO A 66 -8.76 -12.39 2.43
C PRO A 66 -8.76 -10.94 1.93
N GLU A 67 -8.74 -10.76 0.64
CA GLU A 67 -8.98 -9.48 -0.03
C GLU A 67 -10.50 -9.23 -0.12
N ALA A 68 -10.95 -8.09 0.33
CA ALA A 68 -12.35 -7.71 0.17
C ALA A 68 -12.65 -7.28 -1.27
N ASP A 69 -13.76 -7.77 -1.84
CA ASP A 69 -14.24 -7.45 -3.19
C ASP A 69 -14.83 -6.02 -3.28
N ASN A 70 -14.03 -5.01 -3.00
CA ASN A 70 -14.42 -3.60 -3.17
C ASN A 70 -13.58 -2.97 -4.29
N THR A 71 -13.86 -3.33 -5.54
CA THR A 71 -13.27 -2.69 -6.71
C THR A 71 -14.09 -1.47 -7.11
N GLU A 72 -13.58 -0.30 -6.80
CA GLU A 72 -14.00 0.91 -7.50
C GLU A 72 -13.58 0.84 -8.97
N ASN A 73 -14.44 1.34 -9.86
CA ASN A 73 -14.31 1.28 -11.33
C ASN A 73 -13.12 2.12 -11.85
N ILE A 74 -11.92 1.56 -11.82
CA ILE A 74 -10.71 2.18 -12.36
C ILE A 74 -10.10 1.31 -13.46
N LEU A 75 -9.82 1.86 -14.67
CA LEU A 75 -9.40 1.14 -15.89
C LEU A 75 -7.84 1.05 -16.04
N PRO A 76 -7.16 -0.13 -16.25
CA PRO A 76 -5.71 -0.33 -16.50
C PRO A 76 -5.19 -0.04 -17.93
N VAL A 77 -4.01 0.56 -18.21
CA VAL A 77 -3.36 0.80 -19.54
C VAL A 77 -1.83 0.55 -19.53
N ARG A 78 -1.22 0.00 -20.56
CA ARG A 78 0.19 -0.47 -20.62
C ARG A 78 1.18 0.59 -21.11
N MET A 79 2.31 0.84 -20.39
CA MET A 79 3.38 1.77 -20.79
C MET A 79 4.75 1.42 -20.18
N ASP A 80 5.85 1.92 -20.76
CA ASP A 80 7.22 1.67 -20.30
C ASP A 80 7.60 2.48 -19.05
N LEU A 81 8.24 1.82 -18.09
CA LEU A 81 8.70 2.38 -16.81
C LEU A 81 10.21 2.38 -16.69
N SER A 82 10.78 3.52 -16.27
CA SER A 82 12.17 3.58 -15.83
C SER A 82 12.26 3.19 -14.36
N ILE A 83 12.66 1.95 -14.08
CA ILE A 83 12.81 1.41 -12.73
C ILE A 83 14.17 1.81 -12.19
N LEU A 84 14.20 2.36 -10.97
CA LEU A 84 15.41 2.72 -10.25
C LEU A 84 15.84 1.67 -9.24
N TYR A 85 14.87 0.98 -8.65
CA TYR A 85 15.08 -0.08 -7.66
C TYR A 85 13.84 -0.98 -7.60
N GLU A 86 14.06 -2.27 -7.41
CA GLU A 86 13.01 -3.27 -7.21
C GLU A 86 13.55 -4.42 -6.34
N ASP A 87 12.77 -4.83 -5.36
CA ASP A 87 12.97 -6.06 -4.59
C ASP A 87 11.62 -6.74 -4.30
N GLU A 88 11.60 -7.74 -3.41
CA GLU A 88 10.38 -8.47 -3.06
C GLU A 88 9.30 -7.60 -2.40
N ASP A 89 9.70 -6.47 -1.81
CA ASP A 89 8.83 -5.59 -1.01
C ASP A 89 8.63 -4.19 -1.62
N ILE A 90 9.54 -3.69 -2.47
CA ILE A 90 9.57 -2.29 -2.92
C ILE A 90 9.89 -2.17 -4.41
N LEU A 91 9.12 -1.35 -5.12
CA LEU A 91 9.43 -0.86 -6.47
C LEU A 91 9.59 0.65 -6.47
N VAL A 92 10.72 1.16 -6.94
CA VAL A 92 11.01 2.59 -7.11
C VAL A 92 11.12 2.93 -8.60
N VAL A 93 10.33 3.90 -9.06
CA VAL A 93 10.25 4.26 -10.47
C VAL A 93 10.64 5.71 -10.70
N ASN A 94 11.45 5.96 -11.74
CA ASN A 94 11.76 7.30 -12.22
C ASN A 94 10.76 7.72 -13.29
N LYS A 95 9.90 8.69 -12.97
CA LYS A 95 8.92 9.19 -13.91
C LYS A 95 9.50 10.23 -14.84
N PRO A 96 9.41 10.10 -16.17
CA PRO A 96 9.87 11.13 -17.09
C PRO A 96 9.03 12.41 -16.97
N LYS A 97 9.68 13.56 -17.26
CA LYS A 97 9.02 14.87 -17.34
C LYS A 97 7.92 14.82 -18.40
N GLY A 98 6.75 15.39 -18.10
CA GLY A 98 5.60 15.42 -19.02
C GLY A 98 4.69 14.20 -18.99
N MET A 99 5.09 13.08 -18.35
CA MET A 99 4.20 11.93 -18.16
C MET A 99 3.18 12.27 -17.07
N VAL A 100 1.91 12.18 -17.41
CA VAL A 100 0.80 12.32 -16.46
C VAL A 100 0.78 11.07 -15.57
N VAL A 101 0.56 11.21 -14.28
CA VAL A 101 0.56 10.05 -13.34
C VAL A 101 -0.79 9.33 -13.37
N HIS A 102 -1.88 10.00 -13.85
CA HIS A 102 -3.26 9.45 -13.90
C HIS A 102 -4.05 9.81 -15.14
N PRO A 103 -5.01 8.95 -15.54
CA PRO A 103 -6.00 9.29 -16.54
C PRO A 103 -6.79 10.56 -16.17
N GLY A 104 -7.02 11.46 -17.13
CA GLY A 104 -7.80 12.68 -16.98
C GLY A 104 -8.30 13.19 -18.33
N ASN A 105 -9.08 14.27 -18.32
CA ASN A 105 -9.56 14.91 -19.54
C ASN A 105 -8.40 15.25 -20.49
N GLY A 106 -8.30 14.55 -21.62
CA GLY A 106 -7.24 14.67 -22.62
C GLY A 106 -6.12 13.63 -22.56
N ASN A 107 -6.03 12.80 -21.50
CA ASN A 107 -5.07 11.70 -21.39
C ASN A 107 -5.74 10.48 -20.73
N PRO A 108 -6.55 9.71 -21.45
CA PRO A 108 -7.24 8.54 -20.88
C PRO A 108 -6.29 7.36 -20.62
N ASP A 109 -5.14 7.34 -21.29
CA ASP A 109 -4.10 6.33 -21.23
C ASP A 109 -2.73 7.02 -21.33
N GLY A 110 -1.67 6.43 -20.96
CA GLY A 110 -0.36 7.07 -21.03
C GLY A 110 0.15 7.64 -19.72
N THR A 111 -0.31 7.14 -18.55
CA THR A 111 0.07 7.66 -17.25
C THR A 111 1.03 6.73 -16.49
N LEU A 112 1.78 7.26 -15.51
CA LEU A 112 2.75 6.47 -14.74
C LEU A 112 2.12 5.25 -14.08
N VAL A 113 0.88 5.38 -13.62
CA VAL A 113 0.15 4.26 -13.02
C VAL A 113 -0.06 3.13 -14.01
N ASN A 114 -0.33 3.46 -15.26
CA ASN A 114 -0.48 2.46 -16.31
C ASN A 114 0.79 1.61 -16.50
N ALA A 115 1.95 2.22 -16.35
CA ALA A 115 3.25 1.60 -16.61
C ALA A 115 3.78 0.77 -15.42
N ILE A 116 3.66 1.27 -14.18
CA ILE A 116 4.08 0.56 -12.95
C ILE A 116 3.39 -0.79 -12.83
N MET A 117 2.29 -0.90 -13.38
CA MET A 117 1.36 -1.96 -13.29
C MET A 117 1.64 -3.13 -14.18
N ALA A 118 2.19 -2.86 -15.34
CA ALA A 118 2.61 -3.93 -16.23
C ALA A 118 3.87 -4.65 -15.67
N HIS A 119 4.57 -4.03 -14.73
CA HIS A 119 5.87 -4.50 -14.27
C HIS A 119 5.86 -5.22 -12.90
N CYS A 120 4.95 -4.84 -11.99
CA CYS A 120 4.99 -5.37 -10.63
C CYS A 120 4.47 -6.80 -10.50
N GLU A 121 5.36 -7.71 -10.19
CA GLU A 121 5.03 -9.05 -9.66
C GLU A 121 4.98 -9.09 -8.12
N ASP A 122 5.40 -8.03 -7.43
CA ASP A 122 5.40 -7.94 -5.97
C ASP A 122 3.98 -8.04 -5.38
N LYS A 123 3.86 -8.80 -4.28
CA LYS A 123 2.58 -9.13 -3.63
C LYS A 123 2.15 -8.12 -2.57
N ASP A 124 3.04 -7.22 -2.10
CA ASP A 124 2.79 -6.43 -0.89
C ASP A 124 2.73 -4.92 -1.09
N ILE A 125 3.63 -4.32 -1.87
CA ILE A 125 3.80 -2.87 -1.97
C ILE A 125 3.95 -2.42 -3.42
N LEU A 126 3.43 -1.24 -3.71
CA LEU A 126 3.64 -0.50 -4.95
C LEU A 126 4.09 0.92 -4.62
N VAL A 127 5.24 1.36 -5.09
CA VAL A 127 5.74 2.73 -4.91
C VAL A 127 5.68 3.50 -6.23
N ILE A 128 5.04 4.66 -6.20
CA ILE A 128 4.77 5.50 -7.37
C ILE A 128 5.44 6.86 -7.23
N ASN A 129 6.11 7.34 -8.28
CA ASN A 129 6.54 8.73 -8.37
C ASN A 129 5.45 9.61 -9.01
N LYS A 130 4.66 10.30 -8.19
CA LYS A 130 3.52 11.12 -8.63
C LYS A 130 3.97 12.40 -9.34
N ALA A 131 3.36 12.73 -10.48
CA ALA A 131 3.52 14.01 -11.15
C ALA A 131 2.77 15.16 -10.46
N ALA A 132 3.13 16.40 -10.82
CA ALA A 132 2.29 17.57 -10.56
C ALA A 132 0.96 17.50 -11.33
N ASP A 133 0.01 18.33 -10.93
CA ASP A 133 -1.32 18.50 -11.53
C ASP A 133 -2.21 17.24 -11.46
N MET A 134 -2.05 16.45 -10.37
CA MET A 134 -2.78 15.21 -10.19
C MET A 134 -3.28 14.96 -8.77
N PRO A 135 -4.60 14.79 -8.59
CA PRO A 135 -5.17 14.35 -7.32
C PRO A 135 -4.86 12.87 -7.03
N VAL A 136 -4.68 12.53 -5.77
CA VAL A 136 -4.43 11.14 -5.34
C VAL A 136 -5.70 10.30 -5.28
N HIS A 137 -6.82 10.93 -4.90
CA HIS A 137 -8.14 10.32 -4.79
C HIS A 137 -9.21 11.09 -5.56
N PRO A 138 -10.29 10.43 -5.99
CA PRO A 138 -11.46 11.12 -6.50
C PRO A 138 -11.96 12.18 -5.54
N SER A 139 -12.34 13.34 -6.09
CA SER A 139 -12.88 14.47 -5.36
C SER A 139 -13.84 15.25 -6.25
N ILE A 140 -14.58 16.22 -5.69
CA ILE A 140 -15.49 17.06 -6.47
C ILE A 140 -14.74 17.72 -7.63
N GLY A 141 -15.17 17.46 -8.87
CA GLY A 141 -14.54 17.95 -10.10
C GLY A 141 -13.36 17.10 -10.62
N ASN A 142 -12.98 16.00 -9.93
CA ASN A 142 -11.93 15.09 -10.35
C ASN A 142 -12.37 13.64 -10.06
N TYR A 143 -13.31 13.11 -10.84
CA TYR A 143 -13.90 11.79 -10.59
C TYR A 143 -13.17 10.66 -11.32
N ASP A 144 -12.59 10.94 -12.48
CA ASP A 144 -12.01 9.99 -13.43
C ASP A 144 -10.54 10.28 -13.76
N ASN A 145 -9.97 11.31 -13.18
CA ASN A 145 -8.63 11.81 -13.45
C ASN A 145 -7.70 11.74 -12.23
N THR A 146 -7.77 10.67 -11.44
CA THR A 146 -6.99 10.53 -10.20
C THR A 146 -6.04 9.33 -10.23
N LEU A 147 -5.03 9.28 -9.32
CA LEU A 147 -4.14 8.14 -9.14
C LEU A 147 -4.94 6.87 -8.88
N ALA A 148 -5.98 6.94 -8.12
CA ALA A 148 -6.84 5.82 -7.86
C ALA A 148 -7.44 5.21 -9.14
N ASN A 149 -7.88 6.06 -10.10
CA ASN A 149 -8.44 5.58 -11.37
C ASN A 149 -7.41 4.79 -12.21
N GLY A 150 -6.19 5.29 -12.37
CA GLY A 150 -5.14 4.61 -13.13
C GLY A 150 -4.72 3.26 -12.51
N VAL A 151 -4.55 3.19 -11.19
CA VAL A 151 -4.14 1.96 -10.48
C VAL A 151 -5.19 0.84 -10.63
N ALA A 152 -6.47 1.11 -10.53
CA ALA A 152 -7.47 0.05 -10.66
C ALA A 152 -7.59 -0.44 -12.10
N TRP A 153 -7.41 0.43 -13.11
CA TRP A 153 -7.40 -0.01 -14.50
C TRP A 153 -6.30 -1.06 -14.76
N TYR A 154 -5.09 -0.89 -14.27
CA TYR A 154 -3.97 -1.82 -14.41
C TYR A 154 -4.22 -3.21 -13.84
N PHE A 155 -4.67 -3.28 -12.60
CA PHE A 155 -4.96 -4.58 -12.02
C PHE A 155 -6.08 -5.29 -12.79
N LYS A 156 -7.04 -4.53 -13.33
CA LYS A 156 -8.10 -5.07 -14.19
C LYS A 156 -7.57 -5.71 -15.47
N GLU A 157 -6.62 -5.07 -16.20
CA GLU A 157 -5.98 -5.66 -17.39
C GLU A 157 -5.22 -6.95 -17.08
N LYS A 158 -4.63 -7.05 -15.89
CA LYS A 158 -3.96 -8.26 -15.43
C LYS A 158 -4.94 -9.36 -14.96
N GLY A 159 -6.25 -9.10 -15.01
CA GLY A 159 -7.23 -10.00 -14.44
C GLY A 159 -7.11 -10.13 -12.92
N GLN A 160 -6.49 -9.16 -12.25
CA GLN A 160 -6.24 -9.16 -10.82
C GLN A 160 -7.21 -8.23 -10.10
N HIS A 161 -7.73 -8.69 -8.99
CA HIS A 161 -8.51 -7.86 -8.07
C HIS A 161 -7.56 -6.96 -7.26
N PHE A 162 -7.81 -5.66 -7.25
CA PHE A 162 -7.03 -4.69 -6.48
C PHE A 162 -7.91 -3.70 -5.76
N VAL A 163 -7.65 -3.48 -4.47
CA VAL A 163 -8.25 -2.41 -3.69
C VAL A 163 -7.22 -1.31 -3.47
N TYR A 164 -7.56 -0.07 -3.82
CA TYR A 164 -6.66 1.07 -3.72
C TYR A 164 -6.40 1.47 -2.25
N ARG A 165 -5.17 1.27 -1.75
CA ARG A 165 -4.75 1.58 -0.38
C ARG A 165 -3.52 2.48 -0.39
N CYS A 166 -3.75 3.78 -0.44
CA CYS A 166 -2.68 4.77 -0.42
C CYS A 166 -2.21 5.04 1.02
N ILE A 167 -0.93 4.84 1.28
CA ILE A 167 -0.33 4.98 2.61
C ILE A 167 0.02 6.43 2.92
N ASN A 168 0.47 7.20 1.92
CA ASN A 168 0.75 8.61 2.04
C ASN A 168 0.08 9.40 0.93
N ARG A 169 -0.19 10.69 1.17
CA ARG A 169 -0.76 11.59 0.17
C ARG A 169 0.26 12.65 -0.21
N LEU A 170 0.19 13.08 -1.45
CA LEU A 170 0.84 14.29 -1.96
C LEU A 170 -0.25 15.19 -2.53
N ASP A 171 -0.08 16.49 -2.39
CA ASP A 171 -0.98 17.47 -2.98
C ASP A 171 -0.95 17.38 -4.51
N ARG A 172 -1.95 17.94 -5.19
CA ARG A 172 -2.10 17.88 -6.63
C ARG A 172 -0.81 18.29 -7.35
N ASP A 173 -0.22 19.39 -6.97
CA ASP A 173 0.96 19.97 -7.64
C ASP A 173 2.30 19.49 -7.08
N THR A 174 2.28 18.67 -6.01
CA THR A 174 3.48 18.05 -5.45
C THR A 174 3.82 16.78 -6.23
N THR A 175 5.07 16.68 -6.66
CA THR A 175 5.64 15.45 -7.27
C THR A 175 6.30 14.58 -6.19
N GLY A 176 6.50 13.30 -6.48
CA GLY A 176 7.31 12.44 -5.64
C GLY A 176 6.70 11.09 -5.29
N ALA A 177 7.32 10.40 -4.35
CA ALA A 177 7.02 9.01 -4.03
C ALA A 177 5.69 8.85 -3.27
N LEU A 178 4.85 7.95 -3.79
CA LEU A 178 3.63 7.46 -3.17
C LEU A 178 3.72 5.96 -2.95
N ILE A 179 3.30 5.51 -1.77
CA ILE A 179 3.28 4.10 -1.40
C ILE A 179 1.83 3.61 -1.44
N LEU A 180 1.58 2.56 -2.19
CA LEU A 180 0.33 1.81 -2.21
C LEU A 180 0.56 0.43 -1.62
N ALA A 181 -0.29 0.02 -0.71
CA ALA A 181 -0.31 -1.35 -0.20
C ALA A 181 -1.23 -2.21 -1.08
N LYS A 182 -0.73 -3.36 -1.52
CA LYS A 182 -1.46 -4.28 -2.42
C LYS A 182 -2.39 -5.21 -1.65
N ASN A 183 -2.22 -5.33 -0.35
CA ASN A 183 -3.07 -6.14 0.52
C ASN A 183 -3.39 -5.43 1.86
N PRO A 184 -4.41 -5.89 2.60
CA PRO A 184 -4.84 -5.25 3.86
C PRO A 184 -3.78 -5.31 4.97
N TYR A 185 -2.96 -6.35 5.00
CA TYR A 185 -1.92 -6.53 6.02
C TYR A 185 -0.81 -5.49 5.85
N SER A 186 -0.25 -5.39 4.63
CA SER A 186 0.76 -4.38 4.31
C SER A 186 0.24 -2.96 4.55
N ALA A 187 -1.04 -2.69 4.24
CA ALA A 187 -1.67 -1.41 4.54
C ALA A 187 -1.68 -1.10 6.05
N ALA A 188 -2.00 -2.08 6.89
CA ALA A 188 -2.04 -1.90 8.34
C ALA A 188 -0.65 -1.65 8.92
N VAL A 189 0.35 -2.44 8.50
CA VAL A 189 1.75 -2.29 8.96
C VAL A 189 2.30 -0.93 8.55
N LEU A 190 2.21 -0.57 7.27
CA LEU A 190 2.72 0.71 6.76
C LEU A 190 2.00 1.92 7.37
N SER A 191 0.68 1.84 7.57
CA SER A 191 -0.08 2.91 8.24
C SER A 191 0.35 3.09 9.70
N ALA A 192 0.65 2.00 10.41
CA ALA A 192 1.18 2.06 11.77
C ALA A 192 2.57 2.71 11.80
N GLN A 193 3.46 2.34 10.88
CA GLN A 193 4.79 2.94 10.74
C GLN A 193 4.73 4.43 10.38
N MET A 194 3.81 4.83 9.50
CA MET A 194 3.56 6.24 9.18
C MET A 194 3.11 7.03 10.41
N LYS A 195 2.16 6.48 11.18
CA LYS A 195 1.65 7.12 12.41
C LYS A 195 2.75 7.28 13.47
N GLN A 196 3.66 6.31 13.57
CA GLN A 196 4.82 6.33 14.46
C GLN A 196 5.99 7.16 13.91
N ARG A 197 5.86 7.79 12.73
CA ARG A 197 6.91 8.55 12.04
C ARG A 197 8.17 7.73 11.72
N GLN A 198 8.05 6.42 11.59
CA GLN A 198 9.14 5.52 11.17
C GLN A 198 9.40 5.66 9.67
N ILE A 199 8.37 5.90 8.86
CA ILE A 199 8.51 6.28 7.45
C ILE A 199 8.72 7.80 7.39
N ARG A 200 9.93 8.21 6.98
CA ARG A 200 10.32 9.63 6.86
C ARG A 200 9.99 10.14 5.47
N ARG A 201 9.50 11.37 5.41
CA ARG A 201 9.21 12.08 4.15
C ARG A 201 10.14 13.28 4.04
N THR A 202 10.93 13.31 2.97
CA THR A 202 11.81 14.44 2.65
C THR A 202 11.31 15.13 1.40
N TYR A 203 11.26 16.46 1.44
CA TYR A 203 10.80 17.27 0.32
C TYR A 203 11.89 18.26 -0.09
N LEU A 204 12.00 18.51 -1.40
CA LEU A 204 12.75 19.62 -1.95
C LEU A 204 11.76 20.68 -2.42
N ALA A 205 11.91 21.92 -1.96
CA ALA A 205 11.05 23.03 -2.33
C ALA A 205 11.85 24.18 -2.95
N ILE A 206 11.29 24.80 -3.98
CA ILE A 206 11.79 26.06 -4.53
C ILE A 206 10.93 27.18 -3.94
N VAL A 207 11.56 28.12 -3.25
CA VAL A 207 10.89 29.26 -2.63
C VAL A 207 11.21 30.55 -3.34
N GLN A 208 10.28 31.51 -3.33
CA GLN A 208 10.48 32.84 -3.90
C GLN A 208 11.10 33.75 -2.83
N GLY A 209 12.13 34.52 -3.21
CA GLY A 209 12.82 35.44 -2.34
C GLY A 209 14.22 34.99 -1.98
N ILE A 210 14.82 35.68 -1.01
CA ILE A 210 16.16 35.39 -0.50
C ILE A 210 15.98 34.61 0.82
N ALA A 211 16.32 33.33 0.79
CA ALA A 211 16.35 32.51 2.00
C ALA A 211 17.65 32.75 2.80
N PRO A 212 17.63 32.70 4.12
CA PRO A 212 18.86 32.68 4.91
C PRO A 212 19.66 31.40 4.63
N GLU A 213 21.00 31.45 4.82
CA GLU A 213 21.87 30.28 4.56
C GLU A 213 21.49 29.07 5.42
N GLN A 214 20.96 29.30 6.61
CA GLN A 214 20.45 28.26 7.50
C GLN A 214 19.23 28.76 8.27
N GLY A 215 18.30 27.88 8.53
CA GLY A 215 17.11 28.19 9.33
C GLY A 215 16.25 26.95 9.57
N THR A 216 15.47 26.99 10.62
CA THR A 216 14.42 26.01 10.92
C THR A 216 13.10 26.73 11.03
N ILE A 217 12.07 26.22 10.33
CA ILE A 217 10.69 26.64 10.50
C ILE A 217 10.00 25.52 11.26
N ASP A 218 9.65 25.78 12.50
CA ASP A 218 8.86 24.88 13.35
C ASP A 218 7.50 25.53 13.58
N ALA A 219 6.55 25.15 12.73
CA ALA A 219 5.18 25.64 12.77
C ALA A 219 4.19 24.47 12.88
N PRO A 220 3.07 24.63 13.60
CA PRO A 220 2.05 23.59 13.75
C PRO A 220 1.37 23.24 12.42
#